data_f84e4eac69f1969164b0e9fc84f625d9
#
_entry.id   f84e4eac69f1969164b0e9fc84f625d9
#
_cell.length_a   1.000
_cell.length_b   1.000
_cell.length_c   1.000
_cell.angle_alpha   90.00
_cell.angle_beta   90.00
_cell.angle_gamma   90.00
#
_symmetry.space_group_name_H-M   'P 1'
#
loop_
_entity.id
_entity.type
_entity.pdbx_description
1 polymer ?
#
loop_
_entity_poly.entity_id
_entity_poly.type
_entity_poly.pdbx_seq_one_letter_code
_entity_poly.pdbx_strand_id
1 'polypeptide(L)'
;MTRKGLAERAVLDSSSNELAASVLTPLSEPQRDRLVTAMFDVERLILASQVQVEIIDPRDVDARYCLRSYFEELGQRFGTGFDPAQSISASDEEMTLPNGLLLVANLLGAAVGCGALKLHIDTQIAEVKRMWVAADVRGLGLGRRLLERLSAEAASRGMLILRLETNRSLFEAKHLYQTAGFVEVEPFNNEPYAHHWFEKDLRTS
;
A
#
# COMPACT_ATOMS: atom_id res chain seq x y z
N MET A 1 -36.85 0.33 -2.18
CA MET A 1 -37.08 -1.12 -2.22
C MET A 1 -38.59 -1.37 -2.19
N THR A 2 -39.14 -2.27 -3.03
CA THR A 2 -40.56 -2.60 -3.05
C THR A 2 -40.95 -3.56 -1.93
N ARG A 3 -42.27 -3.62 -1.55
CA ARG A 3 -42.77 -4.61 -0.56
C ARG A 3 -42.41 -6.05 -0.95
N LYS A 4 -42.48 -6.40 -2.24
CA LYS A 4 -42.10 -7.70 -2.78
C LYS A 4 -40.61 -7.96 -2.58
N GLY A 5 -39.74 -6.99 -2.88
CA GLY A 5 -38.30 -7.14 -2.68
C GLY A 5 -37.88 -7.30 -1.22
N LEU A 6 -38.63 -6.67 -0.28
CA LEU A 6 -38.41 -6.87 1.16
C LEU A 6 -38.80 -8.30 1.60
N ALA A 7 -39.90 -8.83 1.08
CA ALA A 7 -40.33 -10.19 1.38
C ALA A 7 -39.36 -11.24 0.83
N GLU A 8 -38.90 -11.07 -0.42
CA GLU A 8 -37.90 -11.95 -1.04
C GLU A 8 -36.57 -11.91 -0.27
N ARG A 9 -36.13 -10.74 0.16
CA ARG A 9 -34.94 -10.60 1.00
C ARG A 9 -35.07 -11.32 2.33
N ALA A 10 -36.23 -11.19 3.01
CA ALA A 10 -36.45 -11.87 4.27
C ALA A 10 -36.40 -13.40 4.14
N VAL A 11 -36.89 -13.96 3.03
CA VAL A 11 -36.78 -15.39 2.74
C VAL A 11 -35.33 -15.82 2.55
N LEU A 12 -34.56 -15.05 1.78
CA LEU A 12 -33.12 -15.31 1.55
C LEU A 12 -32.32 -15.22 2.85
N ASP A 13 -32.59 -14.20 3.67
CA ASP A 13 -31.93 -14.02 4.97
C ASP A 13 -32.26 -15.20 5.92
N SER A 14 -33.54 -15.68 5.95
CA SER A 14 -33.92 -16.85 6.74
C SER A 14 -33.19 -18.13 6.28
N SER A 15 -33.19 -18.37 4.97
CA SER A 15 -32.50 -19.54 4.40
C SER A 15 -31.00 -19.50 4.61
N SER A 16 -30.38 -18.34 4.52
CA SER A 16 -28.95 -18.14 4.83
C SER A 16 -28.65 -18.42 6.31
N ASN A 17 -29.49 -17.93 7.21
CA ASN A 17 -29.34 -18.18 8.65
C ASN A 17 -29.50 -19.65 9.00
N GLU A 18 -30.48 -20.35 8.40
CA GLU A 18 -30.69 -21.78 8.58
C GLU A 18 -29.50 -22.61 8.10
N LEU A 19 -28.94 -22.25 6.93
CA LEU A 19 -27.72 -22.86 6.40
C LEU A 19 -26.53 -22.63 7.33
N ALA A 20 -26.31 -21.38 7.75
CA ALA A 20 -25.26 -21.06 8.69
C ALA A 20 -25.39 -21.81 10.01
N ALA A 21 -26.60 -21.89 10.57
CA ALA A 21 -26.88 -22.67 11.78
C ALA A 21 -26.59 -24.16 11.58
N SER A 22 -26.94 -24.73 10.43
CA SER A 22 -26.69 -26.15 10.13
C SER A 22 -25.20 -26.49 10.10
N VAL A 23 -24.38 -25.57 9.65
CA VAL A 23 -22.91 -25.71 9.61
C VAL A 23 -22.29 -25.46 11.00
N LEU A 24 -22.75 -24.43 11.70
CA LEU A 24 -22.13 -23.99 12.96
C LEU A 24 -22.55 -24.82 14.18
N THR A 25 -23.78 -25.33 14.21
CA THR A 25 -24.32 -26.10 15.37
C THR A 25 -23.50 -27.36 15.70
N PRO A 26 -23.05 -28.17 14.71
CA PRO A 26 -22.25 -29.36 14.99
C PRO A 26 -20.81 -29.07 15.43
N LEU A 27 -20.32 -27.84 15.25
CA LEU A 27 -18.93 -27.49 15.54
C LEU A 27 -18.74 -27.16 17.02
N SER A 28 -17.61 -27.60 17.59
CA SER A 28 -17.14 -27.11 18.88
C SER A 28 -16.73 -25.65 18.81
N GLU A 29 -16.67 -24.96 19.96
CA GLU A 29 -16.25 -23.56 20.04
C GLU A 29 -14.87 -23.29 19.35
N PRO A 30 -13.80 -24.08 19.59
CA PRO A 30 -12.53 -23.89 18.88
C PRO A 30 -12.64 -24.11 17.36
N GLN A 31 -13.54 -24.97 16.90
CA GLN A 31 -13.76 -25.18 15.46
C GLN A 31 -14.51 -24.01 14.82
N ARG A 32 -15.46 -23.39 15.54
CA ARG A 32 -16.13 -22.17 15.08
C ARG A 32 -15.16 -21.01 14.95
N ASP A 33 -14.29 -20.80 15.95
CA ASP A 33 -13.27 -19.75 15.92
C ASP A 33 -12.32 -19.92 14.73
N ARG A 34 -11.92 -21.17 14.45
CA ARG A 34 -11.08 -21.46 13.27
C ARG A 34 -11.83 -21.19 11.96
N LEU A 35 -13.11 -21.51 11.89
CA LEU A 35 -13.93 -21.24 10.70
C LEU A 35 -14.08 -19.74 10.48
N VAL A 36 -14.39 -18.97 11.53
CA VAL A 36 -14.49 -17.51 11.47
C VAL A 36 -13.17 -16.90 10.99
N THR A 37 -12.04 -17.32 11.56
CA THR A 37 -10.70 -16.87 11.12
C THR A 37 -10.45 -17.17 9.64
N ALA A 38 -10.79 -18.38 9.19
CA ALA A 38 -10.64 -18.75 7.78
C ALA A 38 -11.55 -17.91 6.84
N MET A 39 -12.77 -17.58 7.29
CA MET A 39 -13.67 -16.71 6.52
C MET A 39 -13.12 -15.28 6.40
N PHE A 40 -12.51 -14.73 7.46
CA PHE A 40 -11.81 -13.46 7.38
C PHE A 40 -10.62 -13.51 6.41
N ASP A 41 -9.86 -14.60 6.40
CA ASP A 41 -8.76 -14.76 5.43
C ASP A 41 -9.27 -14.81 3.99
N VAL A 42 -10.37 -15.51 3.73
CA VAL A 42 -11.02 -15.55 2.41
C VAL A 42 -11.50 -14.16 1.99
N GLU A 43 -12.20 -13.44 2.88
CA GLU A 43 -12.66 -12.07 2.61
C GLU A 43 -11.48 -11.16 2.24
N ARG A 44 -10.39 -11.20 3.01
CA ARG A 44 -9.18 -10.43 2.76
C ARG A 44 -8.55 -10.73 1.40
N LEU A 45 -8.48 -11.99 1.01
CA LEU A 45 -7.96 -12.40 -0.29
C LEU A 45 -8.84 -11.90 -1.44
N ILE A 46 -10.17 -11.96 -1.28
CA ILE A 46 -11.13 -11.42 -2.25
C ILE A 46 -10.94 -9.90 -2.39
N LEU A 47 -10.87 -9.17 -1.28
CA LEU A 47 -10.63 -7.72 -1.30
C LEU A 47 -9.29 -7.39 -1.95
N ALA A 48 -8.21 -8.12 -1.61
CA ALA A 48 -6.89 -7.92 -2.23
C ALA A 48 -6.91 -8.13 -3.74
N SER A 49 -7.74 -9.06 -4.26
CA SER A 49 -7.88 -9.30 -5.70
C SER A 49 -8.59 -8.17 -6.45
N GLN A 50 -9.38 -7.34 -5.76
CA GLN A 50 -10.13 -6.23 -6.35
C GLN A 50 -9.36 -4.91 -6.37
N VAL A 51 -8.17 -4.86 -5.75
CA VAL A 51 -7.34 -3.67 -5.77
C VAL A 51 -6.80 -3.42 -7.18
N GLN A 52 -7.00 -2.22 -7.68
CA GLN A 52 -6.40 -1.73 -8.93
C GLN A 52 -5.26 -0.76 -8.58
N VAL A 53 -4.14 -0.85 -9.30
CA VAL A 53 -2.97 0.02 -9.09
C VAL A 53 -2.64 0.68 -10.43
N GLU A 54 -2.78 1.99 -10.49
CA GLU A 54 -2.64 2.78 -11.71
C GLU A 54 -1.66 3.94 -11.53
N ILE A 55 -1.06 4.40 -12.63
CA ILE A 55 -0.29 5.63 -12.67
C ILE A 55 -1.29 6.78 -12.76
N ILE A 56 -1.26 7.69 -11.78
CA ILE A 56 -2.19 8.81 -11.67
C ILE A 56 -1.39 10.13 -11.62
N ASP A 57 -1.95 11.20 -12.18
CA ASP A 57 -1.37 12.54 -12.04
C ASP A 57 -1.36 12.95 -10.55
N PRO A 58 -0.25 13.45 -10.00
CA PRO A 58 -0.19 13.89 -8.60
C PRO A 58 -1.23 14.95 -8.21
N ARG A 59 -1.82 15.65 -9.19
CA ARG A 59 -2.86 16.67 -8.99
C ARG A 59 -4.27 16.10 -8.93
N ASP A 60 -4.45 14.82 -9.29
CA ASP A 60 -5.74 14.12 -9.20
C ASP A 60 -6.26 14.09 -7.76
N VAL A 61 -7.58 14.02 -7.59
CA VAL A 61 -8.24 14.03 -6.27
C VAL A 61 -7.82 12.85 -5.40
N ASP A 62 -7.71 11.65 -5.98
CA ASP A 62 -7.31 10.43 -5.29
C ASP A 62 -5.83 10.47 -4.90
N ALA A 63 -4.98 11.00 -5.79
CA ALA A 63 -3.56 11.22 -5.52
C ALA A 63 -3.38 12.21 -4.37
N ARG A 64 -4.08 13.34 -4.39
CA ARG A 64 -4.05 14.35 -3.32
C ARG A 64 -4.55 13.81 -1.98
N TYR A 65 -5.57 12.97 -2.01
CA TYR A 65 -6.04 12.29 -0.80
C TYR A 65 -4.93 11.41 -0.21
N CYS A 66 -4.33 10.54 -1.01
CA CYS A 66 -3.26 9.65 -0.55
C CYS A 66 -2.04 10.42 -0.02
N LEU A 67 -1.58 11.46 -0.75
CA LEU A 67 -0.43 12.26 -0.34
C LEU A 67 -0.68 13.01 0.96
N ARG A 68 -1.88 13.55 1.16
CA ARG A 68 -2.26 14.19 2.43
C ARG A 68 -2.27 13.18 3.58
N SER A 69 -2.93 12.03 3.40
CA SER A 69 -2.99 10.97 4.40
C SER A 69 -1.60 10.44 4.77
N TYR A 70 -0.69 10.33 3.80
CA TYR A 70 0.71 10.01 4.05
C TYR A 70 1.38 11.02 4.99
N PHE A 71 1.24 12.33 4.72
CA PHE A 71 1.84 13.36 5.56
C PHE A 71 1.21 13.41 6.96
N GLU A 72 -0.10 13.25 7.06
CA GLU A 72 -0.81 13.17 8.34
C GLU A 72 -0.30 12.01 9.19
N GLU A 73 -0.10 10.85 8.59
CA GLU A 73 0.45 9.68 9.29
C GLU A 73 1.89 9.92 9.76
N LEU A 74 2.74 10.54 8.94
CA LEU A 74 4.10 10.89 9.37
C LEU A 74 4.08 11.87 10.55
N GLY A 75 3.22 12.88 10.51
CA GLY A 75 3.04 13.83 11.61
C GLY A 75 2.62 13.17 12.93
N GLN A 76 1.81 12.12 12.84
CA GLN A 76 1.37 11.35 14.02
C GLN A 76 2.44 10.38 14.53
N ARG A 77 3.22 9.78 13.64
CA ARG A 77 4.17 8.71 13.99
C ARG A 77 5.56 9.22 14.38
N PHE A 78 5.95 10.40 13.92
CA PHE A 78 7.25 10.97 14.28
C PHE A 78 7.15 11.74 15.58
N GLY A 79 7.85 11.26 16.62
CA GLY A 79 7.76 11.82 17.97
C GLY A 79 8.22 13.30 18.08
N THR A 80 9.01 13.78 17.10
CA THR A 80 9.45 15.18 16.99
C THR A 80 8.57 16.02 16.05
N GLY A 81 7.49 15.42 15.50
CA GLY A 81 6.68 16.00 14.44
C GLY A 81 7.33 15.82 13.06
N PHE A 82 6.58 16.14 12.01
CA PHE A 82 7.04 16.09 10.63
C PHE A 82 6.66 17.40 9.92
N ASP A 83 7.67 18.07 9.36
CA ASP A 83 7.52 19.25 8.51
C ASP A 83 7.91 18.89 7.08
N PRO A 84 6.96 18.81 6.13
CA PRO A 84 7.26 18.49 4.74
C PRO A 84 8.25 19.45 4.06
N ALA A 85 8.35 20.70 4.54
CA ALA A 85 9.26 21.69 3.99
C ALA A 85 10.74 21.42 4.31
N GLN A 86 11.01 20.63 5.34
CA GLN A 86 12.37 20.22 5.74
C GLN A 86 12.81 18.91 5.10
N SER A 87 11.87 18.10 4.59
CA SER A 87 12.17 16.82 3.95
C SER A 87 12.66 17.00 2.52
N ILE A 88 13.57 16.12 2.08
CA ILE A 88 13.97 16.01 0.66
C ILE A 88 12.81 15.36 -0.10
N SER A 89 11.84 16.20 -0.42
CA SER A 89 10.55 15.80 -0.96
C SER A 89 10.62 15.61 -2.48
N ALA A 90 9.65 14.86 -3.03
CA ALA A 90 9.38 14.87 -4.45
C ALA A 90 8.27 15.89 -4.75
N SER A 91 8.51 16.79 -5.71
CA SER A 91 7.50 17.70 -6.24
C SER A 91 6.51 16.98 -7.16
N ASP A 92 5.41 17.64 -7.54
CA ASP A 92 4.47 17.05 -8.49
C ASP A 92 5.14 16.75 -9.84
N GLU A 93 6.05 17.61 -10.29
CA GLU A 93 6.82 17.46 -11.53
C GLU A 93 7.78 16.26 -11.45
N GLU A 94 8.37 16.01 -10.28
CA GLU A 94 9.26 14.86 -10.04
C GLU A 94 8.50 13.54 -9.85
N MET A 95 7.18 13.59 -9.64
CA MET A 95 6.26 12.44 -9.61
C MET A 95 5.46 12.29 -10.91
N THR A 96 5.83 13.01 -11.95
CA THR A 96 5.18 13.00 -13.28
C THR A 96 6.21 12.65 -14.35
N LEU A 97 5.81 11.85 -15.36
CA LEU A 97 6.68 11.47 -16.48
C LEU A 97 7.19 12.73 -17.24
N PRO A 98 8.43 12.76 -17.68
CA PRO A 98 9.44 11.69 -17.65
C PRO A 98 10.27 11.59 -16.36
N ASN A 99 10.12 12.52 -15.41
CA ASN A 99 10.97 12.66 -14.23
C ASN A 99 10.62 11.65 -13.10
N GLY A 100 9.43 11.06 -13.16
CA GLY A 100 8.94 10.11 -12.19
C GLY A 100 7.51 9.69 -12.47
N LEU A 101 6.88 9.05 -11.50
CA LEU A 101 5.46 8.70 -11.54
C LEU A 101 4.90 8.52 -10.14
N LEU A 102 3.59 8.61 -10.03
CA LEU A 102 2.84 8.28 -8.82
C LEU A 102 1.86 7.14 -9.12
N LEU A 103 1.95 6.07 -8.33
CA LEU A 103 0.95 5.00 -8.30
C LEU A 103 -0.10 5.31 -7.24
N VAL A 104 -1.35 5.09 -7.58
CA VAL A 104 -2.47 5.07 -6.63
C VAL A 104 -3.13 3.70 -6.69
N ALA A 105 -3.41 3.15 -5.53
CA ALA A 105 -4.15 1.91 -5.36
C ALA A 105 -5.60 2.24 -4.97
N ASN A 106 -6.54 1.71 -5.74
CA ASN A 106 -7.98 1.86 -5.54
C ASN A 106 -8.60 0.51 -5.18
N LEU A 107 -9.45 0.50 -4.18
CA LEU A 107 -10.29 -0.63 -3.77
C LEU A 107 -11.76 -0.19 -3.78
N LEU A 108 -12.56 -0.81 -4.66
CA LEU A 108 -14.01 -0.51 -4.77
C LEU A 108 -14.34 0.98 -4.95
N GLY A 109 -13.48 1.71 -5.68
CA GLY A 109 -13.66 3.13 -5.94
C GLY A 109 -13.13 4.07 -4.86
N ALA A 110 -12.46 3.57 -3.83
CA ALA A 110 -11.79 4.36 -2.82
C ALA A 110 -10.27 4.26 -2.98
N ALA A 111 -9.56 5.39 -2.93
CA ALA A 111 -8.11 5.42 -2.91
C ALA A 111 -7.60 4.94 -1.53
N VAL A 112 -6.80 3.86 -1.53
CA VAL A 112 -6.38 3.16 -0.31
C VAL A 112 -4.87 3.04 -0.15
N GLY A 113 -4.09 3.58 -1.09
CA GLY A 113 -2.63 3.57 -0.99
C GLY A 113 -1.97 4.29 -2.15
N CYS A 114 -0.72 4.66 -1.96
CA CYS A 114 0.12 5.25 -3.00
C CYS A 114 1.58 4.88 -2.84
N GLY A 115 2.34 5.14 -3.90
CA GLY A 115 3.79 5.10 -3.90
C GLY A 115 4.32 5.85 -5.13
N ALA A 116 5.40 6.59 -4.97
CA ALA A 116 6.00 7.37 -6.04
C ALA A 116 7.39 6.86 -6.41
N LEU A 117 7.77 7.08 -7.67
CA LEU A 117 9.14 7.01 -8.14
C LEU A 117 9.60 8.41 -8.55
N LYS A 118 10.84 8.72 -8.19
CA LYS A 118 11.63 9.78 -8.79
C LYS A 118 12.75 9.12 -9.61
N LEU A 119 12.92 9.55 -10.87
CA LEU A 119 13.84 8.94 -11.82
C LEU A 119 15.05 9.84 -12.07
N HIS A 120 16.24 9.30 -11.84
CA HIS A 120 17.52 9.96 -12.14
C HIS A 120 18.13 9.27 -13.36
N ILE A 121 17.71 9.69 -14.55
CA ILE A 121 18.04 9.04 -15.83
C ILE A 121 19.57 8.98 -16.04
N ASP A 122 20.30 10.06 -15.73
CA ASP A 122 21.74 10.15 -15.95
C ASP A 122 22.54 9.12 -15.13
N THR A 123 22.05 8.76 -13.95
CA THR A 123 22.68 7.80 -13.04
C THR A 123 22.06 6.42 -13.07
N GLN A 124 20.95 6.26 -13.81
CA GLN A 124 20.11 5.06 -13.85
C GLN A 124 19.64 4.59 -12.45
N ILE A 125 19.38 5.55 -11.56
CA ILE A 125 18.89 5.31 -10.20
C ILE A 125 17.44 5.79 -10.11
N ALA A 126 16.56 5.00 -9.49
CA ALA A 126 15.23 5.44 -9.10
C ALA A 126 15.10 5.52 -7.58
N GLU A 127 14.31 6.46 -7.09
CA GLU A 127 14.00 6.59 -5.66
C GLU A 127 12.52 6.34 -5.41
N VAL A 128 12.21 5.43 -4.47
CA VAL A 128 10.85 5.25 -3.99
C VAL A 128 10.54 6.31 -2.95
N LYS A 129 9.43 7.01 -3.15
CA LYS A 129 8.93 8.06 -2.27
C LYS A 129 7.45 7.85 -1.97
N ARG A 130 6.92 8.48 -0.92
CA ARG A 130 5.48 8.56 -0.66
C ARG A 130 4.76 7.22 -0.54
N MET A 131 5.44 6.18 -0.03
CA MET A 131 4.81 4.88 0.21
C MET A 131 3.82 4.97 1.38
N TRP A 132 2.55 4.74 1.08
CA TRP A 132 1.48 4.78 2.07
C TRP A 132 0.38 3.76 1.75
N VAL A 133 -0.19 3.17 2.78
CA VAL A 133 -1.35 2.26 2.70
C VAL A 133 -2.28 2.57 3.86
N ALA A 134 -3.56 2.80 3.57
CA ALA A 134 -4.59 3.07 4.55
C ALA A 134 -4.66 1.97 5.62
N ALA A 135 -4.86 2.35 6.88
CA ALA A 135 -4.73 1.45 8.02
C ALA A 135 -5.71 0.26 7.97
N ASP A 136 -6.93 0.50 7.48
CA ASP A 136 -8.02 -0.48 7.38
C ASP A 136 -7.79 -1.57 6.31
N VAL A 137 -6.91 -1.32 5.33
CA VAL A 137 -6.54 -2.30 4.29
C VAL A 137 -5.13 -2.86 4.46
N ARG A 138 -4.44 -2.56 5.55
CA ARG A 138 -3.13 -3.15 5.85
C ARG A 138 -3.25 -4.66 6.06
N GLY A 139 -2.18 -5.37 5.71
CA GLY A 139 -2.16 -6.84 5.77
C GLY A 139 -2.79 -7.52 4.55
N LEU A 140 -3.38 -6.78 3.58
CA LEU A 140 -3.81 -7.32 2.27
C LEU A 140 -2.65 -7.50 1.27
N GLY A 141 -1.40 -7.28 1.69
CA GLY A 141 -0.23 -7.33 0.79
C GLY A 141 -0.07 -6.11 -0.12
N LEU A 142 -0.89 -5.06 0.06
CA LEU A 142 -0.92 -3.90 -0.83
C LEU A 142 0.40 -3.12 -0.88
N GLY A 143 1.07 -2.94 0.25
CA GLY A 143 2.38 -2.29 0.30
C GLY A 143 3.42 -3.03 -0.55
N ARG A 144 3.44 -4.37 -0.48
CA ARG A 144 4.31 -5.21 -1.33
C ARG A 144 3.96 -5.06 -2.81
N ARG A 145 2.68 -5.12 -3.16
CA ARG A 145 2.21 -4.97 -4.55
C ARG A 145 2.56 -3.61 -5.15
N LEU A 146 2.43 -2.53 -4.36
CA LEU A 146 2.88 -1.19 -4.77
C LEU A 146 4.39 -1.16 -5.02
N LEU A 147 5.18 -1.71 -4.10
CA LEU A 147 6.65 -1.72 -4.20
C LEU A 147 7.13 -2.57 -5.39
N GLU A 148 6.52 -3.73 -5.63
CA GLU A 148 6.80 -4.57 -6.80
C GLU A 148 6.44 -3.85 -8.10
N ARG A 149 5.31 -3.16 -8.15
CA ARG A 149 4.92 -2.37 -9.32
C ARG A 149 5.88 -1.20 -9.55
N LEU A 150 6.31 -0.48 -8.51
CA LEU A 150 7.32 0.58 -8.61
C LEU A 150 8.66 0.01 -9.11
N SER A 151 9.07 -1.16 -8.62
CA SER A 151 10.29 -1.83 -9.08
C SER A 151 10.21 -2.18 -10.58
N ALA A 152 9.09 -2.73 -11.04
CA ALA A 152 8.86 -3.05 -12.43
C ALA A 152 8.83 -1.79 -13.33
N GLU A 153 8.20 -0.71 -12.87
CA GLU A 153 8.16 0.58 -13.57
C GLU A 153 9.57 1.21 -13.68
N ALA A 154 10.38 1.13 -12.63
CA ALA A 154 11.77 1.58 -12.66
C ALA A 154 12.61 0.76 -13.66
N ALA A 155 12.55 -0.56 -13.58
CA ALA A 155 13.29 -1.47 -14.47
C ALA A 155 12.90 -1.26 -15.95
N SER A 156 11.60 -1.14 -16.26
CA SER A 156 11.11 -0.90 -17.61
C SER A 156 11.58 0.42 -18.23
N ARG A 157 12.03 1.37 -17.39
CA ARG A 157 12.60 2.67 -17.79
C ARG A 157 14.12 2.71 -17.77
N GLY A 158 14.76 1.53 -17.66
CA GLY A 158 16.21 1.40 -17.72
C GLY A 158 16.94 1.78 -16.42
N MET A 159 16.23 1.87 -15.30
CA MET A 159 16.88 2.08 -14.00
C MET A 159 17.53 0.76 -13.56
N LEU A 160 18.75 0.86 -13.03
CA LEU A 160 19.53 -0.28 -12.58
C LEU A 160 19.47 -0.48 -11.07
N ILE A 161 19.25 0.62 -10.34
CA ILE A 161 19.19 0.64 -8.87
C ILE A 161 17.89 1.30 -8.44
N LEU A 162 17.22 0.68 -7.49
CA LEU A 162 16.09 1.25 -6.79
C LEU A 162 16.48 1.50 -5.33
N ARG A 163 16.35 2.73 -4.85
CA ARG A 163 16.72 3.09 -3.49
C ARG A 163 15.60 3.82 -2.77
N LEU A 164 15.66 3.83 -1.46
CA LEU A 164 14.71 4.53 -0.59
C LEU A 164 15.34 4.80 0.77
N GLU A 165 14.78 5.75 1.48
CA GLU A 165 15.06 5.97 2.89
C GLU A 165 13.77 5.86 3.72
N THR A 166 13.92 5.58 5.04
CA THR A 166 12.79 5.45 5.95
C THR A 166 13.15 5.84 7.38
N ASN A 167 12.11 6.16 8.16
CA ASN A 167 12.25 6.48 9.57
C ASN A 167 12.18 5.21 10.44
N ARG A 168 12.89 5.20 11.57
CA ARG A 168 12.86 4.10 12.54
C ARG A 168 11.47 3.83 13.13
N SER A 169 10.58 4.85 13.16
CA SER A 169 9.20 4.71 13.63
C SER A 169 8.32 3.91 12.68
N LEU A 170 8.79 3.66 11.45
CA LEU A 170 8.06 2.94 10.40
C LEU A 170 8.60 1.50 10.28
N PHE A 171 8.52 0.73 11.36
CA PHE A 171 9.11 -0.61 11.43
C PHE A 171 8.48 -1.60 10.42
N GLU A 172 7.18 -1.42 10.11
CA GLU A 172 6.50 -2.25 9.11
C GLU A 172 7.07 -2.00 7.71
N ALA A 173 7.39 -0.74 7.39
CA ALA A 173 8.02 -0.37 6.13
C ALA A 173 9.44 -0.96 6.03
N LYS A 174 10.23 -0.86 7.09
CA LYS A 174 11.55 -1.49 7.15
C LYS A 174 11.48 -3.00 6.87
N HIS A 175 10.57 -3.71 7.53
CA HIS A 175 10.37 -5.14 7.30
C HIS A 175 9.94 -5.45 5.86
N LEU A 176 9.03 -4.64 5.30
CA LEU A 176 8.60 -4.75 3.90
C LEU A 176 9.80 -4.66 2.95
N TYR A 177 10.66 -3.65 3.09
CA TYR A 177 11.80 -3.44 2.22
C TYR A 177 12.81 -4.59 2.30
N GLN A 178 13.17 -5.03 3.50
CA GLN A 178 14.05 -6.18 3.71
C GLN A 178 13.51 -7.46 3.05
N THR A 179 12.22 -7.76 3.22
CA THR A 179 11.59 -8.94 2.62
C THR A 179 11.33 -8.82 1.13
N ALA A 180 11.42 -7.60 0.57
CA ALA A 180 11.35 -7.32 -0.87
C ALA A 180 12.72 -7.33 -1.57
N GLY A 181 13.79 -7.69 -0.85
CA GLY A 181 15.13 -7.84 -1.40
C GLY A 181 15.96 -6.55 -1.42
N PHE A 182 15.57 -5.54 -0.64
CA PHE A 182 16.40 -4.37 -0.41
C PHE A 182 17.45 -4.66 0.67
N VAL A 183 18.65 -4.13 0.47
CA VAL A 183 19.77 -4.20 1.40
C VAL A 183 19.98 -2.84 2.04
N GLU A 184 20.20 -2.80 3.34
CA GLU A 184 20.50 -1.55 4.05
C GLU A 184 21.92 -1.08 3.68
N VAL A 185 22.05 0.22 3.37
CA VAL A 185 23.29 0.85 2.90
C VAL A 185 23.60 2.11 3.70
N GLU A 186 24.81 2.66 3.50
CA GLU A 186 25.17 3.96 4.06
C GLU A 186 24.29 5.10 3.51
N PRO A 187 24.10 6.18 4.26
CA PRO A 187 23.31 7.33 3.81
C PRO A 187 23.78 7.87 2.47
N PHE A 188 22.90 7.93 1.48
CA PHE A 188 23.16 8.50 0.16
C PHE A 188 22.60 9.93 0.01
N ASN A 189 21.91 10.44 1.00
CA ASN A 189 21.38 11.81 1.09
C ASN A 189 21.30 12.29 2.54
N ASN A 190 20.97 13.56 2.73
CA ASN A 190 20.84 14.18 4.05
C ASN A 190 19.37 14.37 4.45
N GLU A 191 18.51 13.39 4.16
CA GLU A 191 17.10 13.44 4.59
C GLU A 191 16.99 13.49 6.13
N PRO A 192 16.53 14.61 6.72
CA PRO A 192 16.60 14.81 8.17
C PRO A 192 15.73 13.85 8.99
N TYR A 193 14.72 13.27 8.35
CA TYR A 193 13.79 12.32 8.99
C TYR A 193 14.19 10.85 8.76
N ALA A 194 15.18 10.57 7.92
CA ALA A 194 15.65 9.22 7.65
C ALA A 194 16.57 8.70 8.75
N HIS A 195 16.48 7.39 9.00
CA HIS A 195 17.36 6.67 9.91
C HIS A 195 17.90 5.39 9.28
N HIS A 196 17.33 4.98 8.14
CA HIS A 196 17.69 3.80 7.39
C HIS A 196 17.62 4.10 5.90
N TRP A 197 18.64 3.66 5.16
CA TRP A 197 18.75 3.79 3.70
C TRP A 197 18.86 2.39 3.10
N PHE A 198 18.17 2.17 2.00
CA PHE A 198 18.08 0.86 1.36
C PHE A 198 18.29 0.98 -0.15
N GLU A 199 18.93 -0.04 -0.72
CA GLU A 199 19.07 -0.21 -2.16
C GLU A 199 18.69 -1.61 -2.61
N LYS A 200 18.19 -1.71 -3.85
CA LYS A 200 17.93 -2.98 -4.55
C LYS A 200 18.48 -2.89 -5.97
N ASP A 201 19.28 -3.89 -6.37
CA ASP A 201 19.72 -4.08 -7.75
C ASP A 201 18.58 -4.66 -8.59
N LEU A 202 18.17 -3.93 -9.64
CA LEU A 202 17.08 -4.33 -10.54
C LEU A 202 17.52 -5.24 -11.69
N ARG A 203 18.84 -5.42 -11.89
CA ARG A 203 19.39 -6.30 -12.94
C ARG A 203 19.22 -7.78 -12.63
N THR A 204 19.03 -8.12 -11.37
CA THR A 204 18.98 -9.50 -10.85
C THR A 204 17.57 -9.94 -10.45
N SER A 205 16.55 -9.18 -10.85
CA SER A 205 15.16 -9.43 -10.47
C SER A 205 14.36 -10.08 -11.59
#